data_17affb03019b753cf6e60f4d86624900
#
_entry.id   17affb03019b753cf6e60f4d86624900
#
_cell.length_a   1.000
_cell.length_b   1.000
_cell.length_c   1.000
_cell.angle_alpha   90.00
_cell.angle_beta   90.00
_cell.angle_gamma   90.00
#
_symmetry.space_group_name_H-M   'P 1'
#
loop_
_entity.id
_entity.type
_entity.pdbx_description
1 polymer ?
#
loop_
_entity_poly.entity_id
_entity_poly.type
_entity_poly.pdbx_seq_one_letter_code
_entity_poly.pdbx_strand_id
1 'polypeptide(L)'
;MIKISGVLQDNLLSVIEDILYEIVPHNWIINYSHINKASLLEGYFETECEADKELEKLCKLTSINFSDFFSKKIIHEEDWKNSYKKHFKPWKVDKFHWIPIWCKESYSIPKDDLKIFLDPGMAFGTGNHETTKLCLESLVTINQSLHCDYKKTFIDVGCGSGILALTASELGFKEICAVDNDELAVKISRVNAEMNSIDNIKYITADLEHLDETQKYSFVVANIQADILQKNAYQLIKLLDNVGFLLLSGILAIEIDTIHTHYEEALKSLNKNFVSTIRTMNEWSISEFKIITP
;
A
#
# COMPACT_ATOMS: atom_id res chain seq x y z
N MET A 1 -10.30 -0.04 23.58
CA MET A 1 -10.78 -1.00 22.58
C MET A 1 -10.80 -2.39 23.17
N ILE A 2 -11.79 -3.20 22.82
CA ILE A 2 -11.90 -4.59 23.26
C ILE A 2 -11.58 -5.50 22.07
N LYS A 3 -10.67 -6.43 22.24
CA LYS A 3 -10.41 -7.52 21.28
C LYS A 3 -11.08 -8.81 21.79
N ILE A 4 -11.84 -9.45 20.92
CA ILE A 4 -12.29 -10.82 21.11
C ILE A 4 -11.52 -11.71 20.13
N SER A 5 -10.96 -12.82 20.58
CA SER A 5 -10.23 -13.72 19.68
C SER A 5 -10.33 -15.18 20.12
N GLY A 6 -10.39 -16.07 19.14
CA GLY A 6 -10.38 -17.51 19.36
C GLY A 6 -9.96 -18.29 18.11
N VAL A 7 -9.55 -19.53 18.32
CA VAL A 7 -9.16 -20.44 17.23
C VAL A 7 -10.42 -21.01 16.59
N LEU A 8 -10.50 -20.91 15.26
CA LEU A 8 -11.55 -21.57 14.48
C LEU A 8 -11.13 -22.99 14.12
N GLN A 9 -12.09 -23.90 14.22
CA GLN A 9 -11.95 -25.24 13.66
C GLN A 9 -12.09 -25.17 12.12
N ASP A 10 -11.28 -25.94 11.40
CA ASP A 10 -11.25 -25.91 9.93
C ASP A 10 -12.61 -26.14 9.26
N ASN A 11 -13.46 -26.97 9.88
CA ASN A 11 -14.80 -27.25 9.39
C ASN A 11 -15.79 -26.07 9.53
N LEU A 12 -15.44 -25.03 10.27
CA LEU A 12 -16.27 -23.84 10.48
C LEU A 12 -15.81 -22.66 9.64
N LEU A 13 -14.65 -22.76 9.03
CA LEU A 13 -14.00 -21.62 8.34
C LEU A 13 -14.90 -21.06 7.22
N SER A 14 -15.32 -21.90 6.28
CA SER A 14 -16.16 -21.47 5.15
C SER A 14 -17.52 -20.91 5.58
N VAL A 15 -18.14 -21.52 6.60
CA VAL A 15 -19.44 -21.06 7.10
C VAL A 15 -19.32 -19.68 7.76
N ILE A 16 -18.21 -19.43 8.47
CA ILE A 16 -17.98 -18.15 9.13
C ILE A 16 -17.57 -17.08 8.10
N GLU A 17 -16.77 -17.42 7.11
CA GLU A 17 -16.44 -16.52 6.00
C GLU A 17 -17.70 -16.00 5.29
N ASP A 18 -18.62 -16.89 4.94
CA ASP A 18 -19.89 -16.52 4.29
C ASP A 18 -20.73 -15.59 5.18
N ILE A 19 -20.83 -15.91 6.49
CA ILE A 19 -21.60 -15.09 7.43
C ILE A 19 -20.95 -13.73 7.64
N LEU A 20 -19.62 -13.65 7.75
CA LEU A 20 -18.92 -12.39 7.95
C LEU A 20 -19.01 -11.47 6.74
N TYR A 21 -19.15 -12.01 5.54
CA TYR A 21 -19.37 -11.22 4.33
C TYR A 21 -20.72 -10.47 4.37
N GLU A 22 -21.73 -11.01 5.05
CA GLU A 22 -23.05 -10.40 5.18
C GLU A 22 -23.18 -9.45 6.38
N ILE A 23 -22.28 -9.53 7.37
CA ILE A 23 -22.34 -8.71 8.59
C ILE A 23 -21.72 -7.33 8.37
N VAL A 24 -22.51 -6.29 8.52
CA VAL A 24 -22.06 -4.89 8.53
C VAL A 24 -22.33 -4.29 9.92
N PRO A 25 -21.40 -3.56 10.54
CA PRO A 25 -20.02 -3.25 10.11
C PRO A 25 -19.06 -4.43 10.24
N HIS A 26 -17.97 -4.42 9.46
CA HIS A 26 -16.96 -5.48 9.40
C HIS A 26 -15.99 -5.42 10.60
N ASN A 27 -16.49 -5.70 11.79
CA ASN A 27 -15.68 -5.67 13.02
C ASN A 27 -14.93 -6.98 13.28
N TRP A 28 -15.16 -8.02 12.46
CA TRP A 28 -14.57 -9.34 12.57
C TRP A 28 -13.60 -9.62 11.41
N ILE A 29 -12.47 -10.27 11.72
CA ILE A 29 -11.42 -10.61 10.75
C ILE A 29 -11.00 -12.07 11.01
N ILE A 30 -10.82 -12.84 9.94
CA ILE A 30 -10.18 -14.15 10.01
C ILE A 30 -8.72 -14.01 9.63
N ASN A 31 -7.83 -14.37 10.56
CA ASN A 31 -6.40 -14.36 10.38
C ASN A 31 -5.83 -15.78 10.46
N TYR A 32 -4.99 -16.17 9.50
CA TYR A 32 -4.27 -17.42 9.57
C TYR A 32 -2.98 -17.26 10.36
N SER A 33 -2.83 -18.04 11.44
CA SER A 33 -1.59 -18.07 12.23
C SER A 33 -0.63 -19.13 11.69
N HIS A 34 0.44 -18.69 11.04
CA HIS A 34 1.51 -19.58 10.57
C HIS A 34 2.24 -20.31 11.72
N ILE A 35 2.25 -19.74 12.92
CA ILE A 35 2.89 -20.33 14.09
C ILE A 35 2.10 -21.53 14.59
N ASN A 36 0.79 -21.39 14.69
CA ASN A 36 -0.11 -22.41 15.22
C ASN A 36 -0.77 -23.25 14.12
N LYS A 37 -0.55 -22.91 12.86
CA LYS A 37 -1.23 -23.50 11.69
C LYS A 37 -2.75 -23.57 11.88
N ALA A 38 -3.35 -22.49 12.36
CA ALA A 38 -4.77 -22.41 12.68
C ALA A 38 -5.35 -21.08 12.26
N SER A 39 -6.60 -21.08 11.84
CA SER A 39 -7.37 -19.86 11.58
C SER A 39 -7.84 -19.26 12.90
N LEU A 40 -7.64 -17.95 13.06
CA LEU A 40 -8.07 -17.18 14.22
C LEU A 40 -9.19 -16.24 13.79
N LEU A 41 -10.32 -16.27 14.49
CA LEU A 41 -11.34 -15.23 14.36
C LEU A 41 -11.06 -14.16 15.41
N GLU A 42 -10.94 -12.92 14.96
CA GLU A 42 -10.65 -11.76 15.79
C GLU A 42 -11.71 -10.68 15.55
N GLY A 43 -12.24 -10.11 16.63
CA GLY A 43 -13.17 -8.98 16.57
C GLY A 43 -12.62 -7.80 17.38
N TYR A 44 -12.84 -6.56 16.88
CA TYR A 44 -12.35 -5.34 17.50
C TYR A 44 -13.50 -4.36 17.72
N PHE A 45 -13.69 -3.90 18.96
CA PHE A 45 -14.87 -3.14 19.39
C PHE A 45 -14.45 -1.96 20.28
N GLU A 46 -15.18 -0.88 20.21
CA GLU A 46 -14.88 0.30 21.02
C GLU A 46 -15.20 0.09 22.51
N THR A 47 -16.30 -0.60 22.77
CA THR A 47 -16.81 -0.84 24.14
C THR A 47 -17.04 -2.33 24.41
N GLU A 48 -17.02 -2.70 25.68
CA GLU A 48 -17.33 -4.06 26.10
C GLU A 48 -18.80 -4.46 25.77
N CYS A 49 -19.72 -3.52 25.90
CA CYS A 49 -21.12 -3.72 25.58
C CYS A 49 -21.34 -4.03 24.08
N GLU A 50 -20.59 -3.35 23.20
CA GLU A 50 -20.61 -3.62 21.77
C GLU A 50 -20.01 -4.99 21.46
N ALA A 51 -18.87 -5.29 22.06
CA ALA A 51 -18.19 -6.58 21.93
C ALA A 51 -19.12 -7.77 22.30
N ASP A 52 -19.84 -7.65 23.41
CA ASP A 52 -20.79 -8.67 23.86
C ASP A 52 -21.98 -8.84 22.92
N LYS A 53 -22.55 -7.73 22.42
CA LYS A 53 -23.66 -7.78 21.46
C LYS A 53 -23.25 -8.41 20.12
N GLU A 54 -22.08 -8.07 19.60
CA GLU A 54 -21.62 -8.63 18.33
C GLU A 54 -21.21 -10.08 18.47
N LEU A 55 -20.64 -10.50 19.60
CA LEU A 55 -20.38 -11.90 19.90
C LEU A 55 -21.69 -12.71 20.01
N GLU A 56 -22.69 -12.16 20.71
CA GLU A 56 -24.02 -12.81 20.81
C GLU A 56 -24.70 -12.93 19.44
N LYS A 57 -24.60 -11.89 18.60
CA LYS A 57 -25.09 -11.90 17.22
C LYS A 57 -24.41 -12.98 16.39
N LEU A 58 -23.08 -13.08 16.47
CA LEU A 58 -22.32 -14.13 15.79
C LEU A 58 -22.73 -15.53 16.26
N CYS A 59 -22.87 -15.74 17.57
CA CYS A 59 -23.35 -17.00 18.13
C CYS A 59 -24.75 -17.38 17.61
N LYS A 60 -25.67 -16.42 17.48
CA LYS A 60 -27.02 -16.65 16.95
C LYS A 60 -26.99 -17.01 15.46
N LEU A 61 -26.20 -16.32 14.66
CA LEU A 61 -26.13 -16.56 13.21
C LEU A 61 -25.48 -17.90 12.87
N THR A 62 -24.48 -18.29 13.64
CA THR A 62 -23.75 -19.56 13.43
C THR A 62 -24.36 -20.74 14.17
N SER A 63 -25.25 -20.51 15.14
CA SER A 63 -25.73 -21.51 16.11
C SER A 63 -24.59 -22.15 16.93
N ILE A 64 -23.46 -21.46 17.08
CA ILE A 64 -22.29 -21.91 17.82
C ILE A 64 -22.08 -20.99 19.03
N ASN A 65 -21.82 -21.59 20.19
CA ASN A 65 -21.46 -20.84 21.39
C ASN A 65 -19.95 -20.58 21.40
N PHE A 66 -19.54 -19.40 20.98
CA PHE A 66 -18.13 -19.00 20.99
C PHE A 66 -17.64 -18.52 22.36
N SER A 67 -18.52 -18.25 23.32
CA SER A 67 -18.15 -17.70 24.63
C SER A 67 -17.20 -18.61 25.43
N ASP A 68 -17.22 -19.91 25.15
CA ASP A 68 -16.39 -20.90 25.84
C ASP A 68 -14.98 -21.03 25.20
N PHE A 69 -14.80 -20.54 24.00
CA PHE A 69 -13.56 -20.70 23.20
C PHE A 69 -12.85 -19.39 22.93
N PHE A 70 -13.53 -18.26 23.11
CA PHE A 70 -12.99 -16.94 22.80
C PHE A 70 -12.54 -16.23 24.07
N SER A 71 -11.42 -15.56 23.96
CA SER A 71 -10.88 -14.71 25.00
C SER A 71 -11.18 -13.24 24.70
N LYS A 72 -11.57 -12.49 25.74
CA LYS A 72 -11.66 -11.02 25.68
C LYS A 72 -10.40 -10.42 26.26
N LYS A 73 -9.86 -9.43 25.59
CA LYS A 73 -8.71 -8.66 26.06
C LYS A 73 -8.95 -7.17 25.85
N ILE A 74 -8.73 -6.40 26.90
CA ILE A 74 -8.65 -4.93 26.77
C ILE A 74 -7.34 -4.62 26.05
N ILE A 75 -7.44 -3.96 24.91
CA ILE A 75 -6.29 -3.42 24.19
C ILE A 75 -6.21 -1.96 24.55
N HIS A 76 -5.16 -1.57 25.27
CA HIS A 76 -4.88 -0.16 25.46
C HIS A 76 -4.47 0.47 24.12
N GLU A 77 -4.88 1.69 23.90
CA GLU A 77 -4.63 2.42 22.64
C GLU A 77 -3.13 2.45 22.27
N GLU A 78 -2.27 2.47 23.29
CA GLU A 78 -0.82 2.40 23.14
C GLU A 78 -0.32 1.02 22.67
N ASP A 79 -0.94 -0.08 23.11
CA ASP A 79 -0.57 -1.43 22.68
C ASP A 79 -0.93 -1.68 21.22
N TRP A 80 -2.08 -1.15 20.79
CA TRP A 80 -2.52 -1.24 19.42
C TRP A 80 -1.68 -0.35 18.50
N LYS A 81 -1.49 0.93 18.90
CA LYS A 81 -0.61 1.88 18.18
C LYS A 81 0.84 1.39 18.07
N ASN A 82 1.27 0.49 18.94
CA ASN A 82 2.63 -0.06 18.92
C ASN A 82 2.73 -1.48 18.35
N SER A 83 1.61 -2.17 18.13
CA SER A 83 1.65 -3.56 17.65
C SER A 83 2.24 -3.66 16.24
N TYR A 84 1.91 -2.71 15.35
CA TYR A 84 2.46 -2.66 14.01
C TYR A 84 3.98 -2.42 13.99
N LYS A 85 4.52 -1.70 14.99
CA LYS A 85 5.96 -1.41 15.08
C LYS A 85 6.82 -2.65 15.16
N LYS A 86 6.30 -3.75 15.73
CA LYS A 86 7.02 -5.03 15.85
C LYS A 86 7.26 -5.70 14.49
N HIS A 87 6.41 -5.42 13.53
CA HIS A 87 6.47 -5.99 12.18
C HIS A 87 7.28 -5.12 11.20
N PHE A 88 7.59 -3.88 11.60
CA PHE A 88 8.37 -2.94 10.81
C PHE A 88 9.84 -3.05 11.14
N LYS A 89 10.63 -3.48 10.15
CA LYS A 89 12.09 -3.55 10.26
C LYS A 89 12.71 -2.69 9.17
N PRO A 90 13.87 -2.08 9.42
CA PRO A 90 14.65 -1.42 8.39
C PRO A 90 14.95 -2.41 7.25
N TRP A 91 14.88 -1.92 6.02
CA TRP A 91 15.27 -2.68 4.84
C TRP A 91 15.89 -1.76 3.80
N LYS A 92 16.51 -2.32 2.76
CA LYS A 92 17.21 -1.52 1.74
C LYS A 92 17.16 -2.17 0.37
N VAL A 93 17.31 -1.34 -0.65
CA VAL A 93 17.64 -1.70 -2.02
C VAL A 93 18.89 -0.94 -2.41
N ASP A 94 19.93 -1.66 -2.78
CA ASP A 94 21.25 -1.10 -3.04
C ASP A 94 21.72 -0.15 -1.91
N LYS A 95 21.85 1.15 -2.20
CA LYS A 95 22.24 2.20 -1.26
C LYS A 95 21.07 2.99 -0.69
N PHE A 96 19.85 2.59 -0.93
CA PHE A 96 18.67 3.29 -0.43
C PHE A 96 18.05 2.53 0.74
N HIS A 97 17.89 3.20 1.89
CA HIS A 97 17.38 2.61 3.13
C HIS A 97 16.03 3.20 3.52
N TRP A 98 15.07 2.35 3.86
CA TRP A 98 13.80 2.72 4.47
C TRP A 98 13.79 2.26 5.92
N ILE A 99 13.62 3.20 6.84
CA ILE A 99 13.90 3.00 8.26
C ILE A 99 12.69 3.46 9.07
N PRO A 100 12.05 2.57 9.83
CA PRO A 100 11.06 3.01 10.82
C PRO A 100 11.66 4.03 11.77
N ILE A 101 10.92 5.11 12.07
CA ILE A 101 11.44 6.21 12.89
C ILE A 101 11.95 5.76 14.27
N TRP A 102 11.33 4.75 14.86
CA TRP A 102 11.76 4.17 16.15
C TRP A 102 13.07 3.37 16.06
N CYS A 103 13.58 3.10 14.86
CA CYS A 103 14.87 2.48 14.63
C CYS A 103 15.98 3.51 14.34
N LYS A 104 15.66 4.82 14.28
CA LYS A 104 16.58 5.89 13.87
C LYS A 104 17.89 5.88 14.63
N GLU A 105 17.85 5.72 15.95
CA GLU A 105 19.03 5.75 16.81
C GLU A 105 19.81 4.43 16.82
N SER A 106 19.17 3.31 16.47
CA SER A 106 19.76 1.97 16.54
C SER A 106 20.26 1.44 15.20
N TYR A 107 19.85 2.07 14.09
CA TYR A 107 20.21 1.61 12.74
C TYR A 107 21.38 2.40 12.18
N SER A 108 22.45 1.71 11.84
CA SER A 108 23.66 2.32 11.25
C SER A 108 23.50 2.43 9.73
N ILE A 109 23.68 3.64 9.22
CA ILE A 109 23.57 3.95 7.78
C ILE A 109 24.95 4.37 7.28
N PRO A 110 25.49 3.78 6.18
CA PRO A 110 26.68 4.26 5.54
C PRO A 110 26.54 5.73 5.12
N LYS A 111 27.65 6.48 5.16
CA LYS A 111 27.63 7.94 4.98
C LYS A 111 27.08 8.40 3.63
N ASP A 112 27.30 7.60 2.59
CA ASP A 112 26.92 7.95 1.21
C ASP A 112 25.62 7.28 0.75
N ASP A 113 24.92 6.61 1.66
CA ASP A 113 23.66 5.94 1.36
C ASP A 113 22.48 6.88 1.61
N LEU A 114 21.47 6.78 0.75
CA LEU A 114 20.20 7.53 0.84
C LEU A 114 19.28 6.86 1.88
N LYS A 115 18.42 7.66 2.50
CA LYS A 115 17.52 7.16 3.55
C LYS A 115 16.22 7.91 3.61
N ILE A 116 15.17 7.18 4.00
CA ILE A 116 13.88 7.72 4.41
C ILE A 116 13.52 7.15 5.78
N PHE A 117 13.18 8.03 6.71
CA PHE A 117 12.54 7.65 7.97
C PHE A 117 11.03 7.68 7.80
N LEU A 118 10.35 6.64 8.30
CA LEU A 118 8.91 6.48 8.14
C LEU A 118 8.23 6.14 9.46
N ASP A 119 7.10 6.79 9.70
CA ASP A 119 6.05 6.29 10.58
C ASP A 119 4.76 6.18 9.75
N PRO A 120 4.42 4.99 9.26
CA PRO A 120 3.23 4.83 8.43
C PRO A 120 1.93 5.00 9.22
N GLY A 121 1.99 4.97 10.56
CA GLY A 121 0.80 5.05 11.38
C GLY A 121 -0.23 3.99 10.99
N MET A 122 -1.43 4.45 10.63
CA MET A 122 -2.53 3.63 10.13
C MET A 122 -2.65 3.64 8.59
N ALA A 123 -1.81 4.41 7.88
CA ALA A 123 -1.85 4.45 6.43
C ALA A 123 -1.21 3.21 5.82
N PHE A 124 -1.68 2.84 4.62
CA PHE A 124 -1.01 1.84 3.80
C PHE A 124 0.37 2.36 3.31
N GLY A 125 1.23 1.45 2.87
CA GLY A 125 2.55 1.84 2.35
C GLY A 125 3.64 1.79 3.41
N THR A 126 3.68 0.72 4.17
CA THR A 126 4.66 0.49 5.24
C THR A 126 6.08 0.19 4.74
N GLY A 127 6.22 -0.08 3.44
CA GLY A 127 7.46 -0.55 2.84
C GLY A 127 7.75 -2.04 3.02
N ASN A 128 7.05 -2.73 3.92
CA ASN A 128 7.25 -4.16 4.12
C ASN A 128 6.41 -5.04 3.18
N HIS A 129 5.33 -4.48 2.62
CA HIS A 129 4.47 -5.20 1.69
C HIS A 129 5.17 -5.37 0.34
N GLU A 130 5.00 -6.51 -0.30
CA GLU A 130 5.64 -6.88 -1.57
C GLU A 130 5.36 -5.84 -2.67
N THR A 131 4.13 -5.34 -2.74
CA THR A 131 3.73 -4.34 -3.75
C THR A 131 4.53 -3.05 -3.63
N THR A 132 4.75 -2.59 -2.40
CA THR A 132 5.55 -1.39 -2.13
C THR A 132 7.02 -1.65 -2.44
N LYS A 133 7.56 -2.82 -2.07
CA LYS A 133 8.94 -3.20 -2.39
C LYS A 133 9.16 -3.24 -3.90
N LEU A 134 8.27 -3.87 -4.66
CA LEU A 134 8.34 -3.92 -6.12
C LEU A 134 8.41 -2.50 -6.73
N CYS A 135 7.56 -1.57 -6.29
CA CYS A 135 7.60 -0.18 -6.75
C CYS A 135 8.92 0.51 -6.42
N LEU A 136 9.42 0.36 -5.18
CA LEU A 136 10.64 0.99 -4.73
C LEU A 136 11.89 0.43 -5.43
N GLU A 137 11.94 -0.89 -5.64
CA GLU A 137 13.00 -1.53 -6.43
C GLU A 137 13.02 -1.01 -7.87
N SER A 138 11.85 -0.91 -8.52
CA SER A 138 11.73 -0.33 -9.85
C SER A 138 12.22 1.10 -9.88
N LEU A 139 11.72 1.92 -8.95
CA LEU A 139 12.05 3.34 -8.89
C LEU A 139 13.56 3.57 -8.71
N VAL A 140 14.21 2.84 -7.81
CA VAL A 140 15.66 2.92 -7.58
C VAL A 140 16.42 2.45 -8.81
N THR A 141 16.06 1.29 -9.39
CA THR A 141 16.75 0.70 -10.55
C THR A 141 16.63 1.56 -11.79
N ILE A 142 15.42 2.05 -12.08
CA ILE A 142 15.19 2.93 -13.23
C ILE A 142 15.96 4.24 -13.06
N ASN A 143 15.91 4.85 -11.86
CA ASN A 143 16.61 6.10 -11.60
C ASN A 143 18.13 6.00 -11.82
N GLN A 144 18.76 4.87 -11.49
CA GLN A 144 20.18 4.62 -11.74
C GLN A 144 20.53 4.58 -13.23
N SER A 145 19.60 4.21 -14.08
CA SER A 145 19.78 4.12 -15.53
C SER A 145 19.46 5.41 -16.28
N LEU A 146 18.89 6.42 -15.59
CA LEU A 146 18.52 7.69 -16.21
C LEU A 146 19.71 8.60 -16.41
N HIS A 147 19.74 9.31 -17.56
CA HIS A 147 20.68 10.38 -17.78
C HIS A 147 20.42 11.56 -16.83
N CYS A 148 21.47 12.28 -16.43
CA CYS A 148 21.36 13.40 -15.48
C CYS A 148 20.41 14.51 -15.95
N ASP A 149 20.25 14.70 -17.27
CA ASP A 149 19.38 15.71 -17.87
C ASP A 149 17.91 15.26 -18.01
N TYR A 150 17.59 14.02 -17.60
CA TYR A 150 16.22 13.53 -17.68
C TYR A 150 15.30 14.35 -16.77
N LYS A 151 14.20 14.86 -17.34
CA LYS A 151 13.19 15.58 -16.55
C LYS A 151 12.57 14.64 -15.53
N LYS A 152 12.77 14.92 -14.26
CA LYS A 152 12.30 14.12 -13.14
C LYS A 152 11.06 14.75 -12.50
N THR A 153 9.90 14.52 -13.11
CA THR A 153 8.58 14.84 -12.53
C THR A 153 7.89 13.55 -12.13
N PHE A 154 7.22 13.53 -10.99
CA PHE A 154 6.69 12.31 -10.37
C PHE A 154 5.29 12.53 -9.84
N ILE A 155 4.41 11.55 -10.03
CA ILE A 155 3.14 11.48 -9.33
C ILE A 155 2.97 10.11 -8.67
N ASP A 156 2.61 10.15 -7.38
CA ASP A 156 2.26 9.02 -6.53
C ASP A 156 0.74 9.00 -6.38
N VAL A 157 0.08 8.05 -7.02
CA VAL A 157 -1.38 7.91 -7.01
C VAL A 157 -1.78 6.83 -6.02
N GLY A 158 -2.55 7.21 -4.99
CA GLY A 158 -2.77 6.39 -3.80
C GLY A 158 -1.54 6.41 -2.90
N CYS A 159 -1.10 7.61 -2.49
CA CYS A 159 0.21 7.78 -1.85
C CYS A 159 0.34 7.14 -0.46
N GLY A 160 -0.76 6.91 0.25
CA GLY A 160 -0.75 6.31 1.58
C GLY A 160 0.22 7.01 2.53
N SER A 161 1.23 6.30 3.02
CA SER A 161 2.28 6.84 3.90
C SER A 161 3.20 7.85 3.22
N GLY A 162 3.14 7.98 1.88
CA GLY A 162 4.00 8.83 1.07
C GLY A 162 5.36 8.20 0.72
N ILE A 163 5.58 6.93 1.02
CA ILE A 163 6.89 6.28 0.87
C ILE A 163 7.47 6.40 -0.53
N LEU A 164 6.64 6.29 -1.58
CA LEU A 164 7.09 6.39 -2.98
C LEU A 164 7.44 7.83 -3.35
N ALA A 165 6.59 8.80 -2.99
CA ALA A 165 6.83 10.23 -3.21
C ALA A 165 8.08 10.73 -2.47
N LEU A 166 8.27 10.30 -1.21
CA LEU A 166 9.46 10.62 -0.41
C LEU A 166 10.72 10.03 -1.03
N THR A 167 10.64 8.77 -1.49
CA THR A 167 11.76 8.13 -2.20
C THR A 167 12.10 8.86 -3.48
N ALA A 168 11.10 9.29 -4.25
CA ALA A 168 11.32 10.09 -5.46
C ALA A 168 12.05 11.40 -5.15
N SER A 169 11.71 12.08 -4.04
CA SER A 169 12.40 13.29 -3.61
C SER A 169 13.88 13.05 -3.33
N GLU A 170 14.21 12.03 -2.56
CA GLU A 170 15.61 11.66 -2.26
C GLU A 170 16.38 11.20 -3.51
N LEU A 171 15.71 10.61 -4.50
CA LEU A 171 16.29 10.26 -5.79
C LEU A 171 16.49 11.48 -6.74
N GLY A 172 16.13 12.68 -6.27
CA GLY A 172 16.39 13.95 -6.97
C GLY A 172 15.28 14.39 -7.94
N PHE A 173 14.07 13.85 -7.81
CA PHE A 173 12.90 14.39 -8.50
C PHE A 173 12.58 15.79 -7.96
N LYS A 174 12.20 16.73 -8.83
CA LYS A 174 12.00 18.13 -8.46
C LYS A 174 10.56 18.55 -8.31
N GLU A 175 9.71 18.01 -9.17
CA GLU A 175 8.27 18.27 -9.18
C GLU A 175 7.55 16.98 -8.82
N ILE A 176 7.12 16.87 -7.57
CA ILE A 176 6.48 15.67 -7.04
C ILE A 176 5.06 16.00 -6.63
N CYS A 177 4.10 15.16 -7.04
CA CYS A 177 2.73 15.20 -6.60
C CYS A 177 2.40 13.90 -5.89
N ALA A 178 1.78 13.98 -4.72
CA ALA A 178 1.27 12.84 -3.96
C ALA A 178 -0.24 13.01 -3.80
N VAL A 179 -1.00 12.03 -4.26
CA VAL A 179 -2.46 12.06 -4.29
C VAL A 179 -3.02 10.88 -3.54
N ASP A 180 -4.02 11.13 -2.71
CA ASP A 180 -4.83 10.09 -2.09
C ASP A 180 -6.26 10.60 -1.92
N ASN A 181 -7.25 9.71 -1.92
CA ASN A 181 -8.62 10.09 -1.63
C ASN A 181 -8.91 10.12 -0.13
N ASP A 182 -8.05 9.51 0.69
CA ASP A 182 -8.10 9.57 2.15
C ASP A 182 -7.28 10.77 2.68
N GLU A 183 -7.97 11.74 3.27
CA GLU A 183 -7.34 12.90 3.91
C GLU A 183 -6.34 12.49 5.03
N LEU A 184 -6.61 11.38 5.73
CA LEU A 184 -5.71 10.87 6.76
C LEU A 184 -4.41 10.37 6.15
N ALA A 185 -4.46 9.67 5.03
CA ALA A 185 -3.27 9.23 4.29
C ALA A 185 -2.42 10.43 3.86
N VAL A 186 -3.04 11.44 3.25
CA VAL A 186 -2.35 12.69 2.86
C VAL A 186 -1.71 13.37 4.06
N LYS A 187 -2.38 13.43 5.20
CA LYS A 187 -1.84 14.00 6.44
C LYS A 187 -0.61 13.22 6.95
N ILE A 188 -0.68 11.89 6.96
CA ILE A 188 0.42 11.02 7.38
C ILE A 188 1.62 11.21 6.44
N SER A 189 1.38 11.25 5.13
CA SER A 189 2.43 11.49 4.13
C SER A 189 3.15 12.83 4.35
N ARG A 190 2.42 13.90 4.69
CA ARG A 190 3.00 15.21 5.04
C ARG A 190 3.88 15.13 6.29
N VAL A 191 3.41 14.47 7.34
CA VAL A 191 4.20 14.28 8.59
C VAL A 191 5.48 13.51 8.29
N ASN A 192 5.42 12.48 7.46
CA ASN A 192 6.61 11.75 7.03
C ASN A 192 7.57 12.61 6.21
N ALA A 193 7.07 13.52 5.37
CA ALA A 193 7.91 14.49 4.64
C ALA A 193 8.62 15.46 5.58
N GLU A 194 7.90 16.03 6.54
CA GLU A 194 8.46 16.92 7.56
C GLU A 194 9.57 16.23 8.37
N MET A 195 9.36 14.96 8.74
CA MET A 195 10.33 14.13 9.46
C MET A 195 11.64 13.96 8.70
N ASN A 196 11.59 13.96 7.38
CA ASN A 196 12.74 13.83 6.49
C ASN A 196 13.25 15.18 5.94
N SER A 197 12.66 16.31 6.38
CA SER A 197 12.98 17.66 5.88
C SER A 197 12.76 17.78 4.36
N ILE A 198 11.74 17.11 3.82
CA ILE A 198 11.34 17.14 2.42
C ILE A 198 10.19 18.13 2.26
N ASP A 199 10.34 19.11 1.38
CA ASP A 199 9.38 20.21 1.16
C ASP A 199 8.94 20.38 -0.31
N ASN A 200 9.44 19.55 -1.22
CA ASN A 200 9.20 19.64 -2.66
C ASN A 200 8.04 18.74 -3.14
N ILE A 201 7.16 18.30 -2.26
CA ILE A 201 6.01 17.44 -2.60
C ILE A 201 4.71 18.25 -2.51
N LYS A 202 3.98 18.32 -3.63
CA LYS A 202 2.62 18.84 -3.67
C LYS A 202 1.64 17.72 -3.27
N TYR A 203 0.81 17.97 -2.28
CA TYR A 203 -0.18 17.01 -1.78
C TYR A 203 -1.58 17.39 -2.22
N ILE A 204 -2.36 16.41 -2.69
CA ILE A 204 -3.73 16.60 -3.15
C ILE A 204 -4.61 15.50 -2.52
N THR A 205 -5.70 15.91 -1.86
CA THR A 205 -6.76 14.97 -1.49
C THR A 205 -7.81 14.97 -2.60
N ALA A 206 -7.85 13.92 -3.40
CA ALA A 206 -8.78 13.79 -4.52
C ALA A 206 -8.90 12.33 -4.97
N ASP A 207 -10.05 12.00 -5.55
CA ASP A 207 -10.21 10.78 -6.34
C ASP A 207 -9.42 10.89 -7.65
N LEU A 208 -8.94 9.77 -8.14
CA LEU A 208 -8.15 9.66 -9.36
C LEU A 208 -8.90 10.25 -10.57
N GLU A 209 -10.21 10.09 -10.63
CA GLU A 209 -11.07 10.60 -11.71
C GLU A 209 -11.08 12.14 -11.81
N HIS A 210 -10.67 12.83 -10.74
CA HIS A 210 -10.68 14.30 -10.68
C HIS A 210 -9.29 14.95 -10.87
N LEU A 211 -8.27 14.14 -11.22
CA LEU A 211 -6.92 14.67 -11.46
C LEU A 211 -6.86 15.48 -12.76
N ASP A 212 -6.09 16.56 -12.71
CA ASP A 212 -5.85 17.43 -13.86
C ASP A 212 -4.97 16.73 -14.90
N GLU A 213 -5.57 16.31 -16.01
CA GLU A 213 -4.89 15.66 -17.13
C GLU A 213 -3.97 16.59 -17.92
N THR A 214 -4.01 17.90 -17.69
CA THR A 214 -3.11 18.86 -18.38
C THR A 214 -1.68 18.81 -17.83
N GLN A 215 -1.52 18.46 -16.56
CA GLN A 215 -0.23 18.26 -15.94
C GLN A 215 0.33 16.88 -16.31
N LYS A 216 1.59 16.84 -16.78
CA LYS A 216 2.27 15.63 -17.22
C LYS A 216 3.44 15.30 -16.34
N TYR A 217 3.65 14.00 -16.14
CA TYR A 217 4.72 13.48 -15.30
C TYR A 217 5.58 12.48 -16.07
N SER A 218 6.88 12.56 -15.85
CA SER A 218 7.80 11.57 -16.40
C SER A 218 7.74 10.22 -15.67
N PHE A 219 7.21 10.21 -14.45
CA PHE A 219 6.91 8.99 -13.68
C PHE A 219 5.50 9.09 -13.11
N VAL A 220 4.69 8.10 -13.45
CA VAL A 220 3.36 7.87 -12.87
C VAL A 220 3.43 6.55 -12.13
N VAL A 221 3.24 6.57 -10.83
CA VAL A 221 3.25 5.37 -9.99
C VAL A 221 1.90 5.23 -9.30
N ALA A 222 1.32 4.04 -9.34
CA ALA A 222 0.09 3.70 -8.64
C ALA A 222 0.22 2.32 -8.00
N ASN A 223 0.22 2.29 -6.67
CA ASN A 223 0.20 1.05 -5.89
C ASN A 223 -1.15 0.94 -5.18
N ILE A 224 -2.17 0.60 -5.96
CA ILE A 224 -3.58 0.55 -5.55
C ILE A 224 -4.25 -0.74 -6.05
N GLN A 225 -5.50 -0.98 -5.66
CA GLN A 225 -6.23 -2.19 -6.04
C GLN A 225 -6.38 -2.35 -7.56
N ALA A 226 -6.34 -3.60 -8.03
CA ALA A 226 -6.33 -3.93 -9.46
C ALA A 226 -7.59 -3.45 -10.21
N ASP A 227 -8.76 -3.52 -9.60
CA ASP A 227 -10.03 -3.04 -10.15
C ASP A 227 -10.03 -1.51 -10.36
N ILE A 228 -9.45 -0.76 -9.43
CA ILE A 228 -9.28 0.70 -9.54
C ILE A 228 -8.30 1.03 -10.66
N LEU A 229 -7.18 0.29 -10.75
CA LEU A 229 -6.23 0.42 -11.85
C LEU A 229 -6.90 0.17 -13.20
N GLN A 230 -7.68 -0.90 -13.33
CA GLN A 230 -8.36 -1.25 -14.56
C GLN A 230 -9.36 -0.18 -14.98
N LYS A 231 -10.19 0.28 -14.05
CA LYS A 231 -11.21 1.31 -14.30
C LYS A 231 -10.59 2.62 -14.80
N ASN A 232 -9.42 2.99 -14.27
CA ASN A 232 -8.82 4.30 -14.49
C ASN A 232 -7.58 4.28 -15.40
N ALA A 233 -7.44 3.25 -16.24
CA ALA A 233 -6.25 3.07 -17.08
C ALA A 233 -5.97 4.27 -17.99
N TYR A 234 -6.98 4.76 -18.68
CA TYR A 234 -6.84 5.94 -19.58
C TYR A 234 -6.43 7.20 -18.81
N GLN A 235 -6.97 7.41 -17.61
CA GLN A 235 -6.64 8.54 -16.75
C GLN A 235 -5.16 8.50 -16.37
N LEU A 236 -4.68 7.36 -15.86
CA LEU A 236 -3.28 7.18 -15.48
C LEU A 236 -2.32 7.36 -16.67
N ILE A 237 -2.68 6.81 -17.84
CA ILE A 237 -1.87 6.97 -19.07
C ILE A 237 -1.84 8.43 -19.52
N LYS A 238 -2.93 9.16 -19.37
CA LYS A 238 -2.98 10.57 -19.75
C LYS A 238 -2.14 11.48 -18.85
N LEU A 239 -1.84 11.06 -17.63
CA LEU A 239 -0.89 11.78 -16.75
C LEU A 239 0.57 11.64 -17.21
N LEU A 240 0.89 10.66 -18.08
CA LEU A 240 2.24 10.45 -18.57
C LEU A 240 2.67 11.53 -19.58
N ASP A 241 3.93 11.93 -19.48
CA ASP A 241 4.62 12.69 -20.51
C ASP A 241 4.83 11.83 -21.78
N ASN A 242 5.33 12.43 -22.85
CA ASN A 242 5.63 11.73 -24.11
C ASN A 242 6.74 10.69 -23.96
N VAL A 243 7.61 10.85 -22.99
CA VAL A 243 8.63 9.89 -22.58
C VAL A 243 8.57 9.76 -21.06
N GLY A 244 8.42 8.55 -20.57
CA GLY A 244 8.26 8.37 -19.13
C GLY A 244 8.04 6.93 -18.73
N PHE A 245 7.69 6.74 -17.47
CA PHE A 245 7.50 5.43 -16.86
C PHE A 245 6.15 5.38 -16.14
N LEU A 246 5.42 4.29 -16.34
CA LEU A 246 4.21 3.95 -15.61
C LEU A 246 4.47 2.68 -14.81
N LEU A 247 4.35 2.76 -13.50
CA LEU A 247 4.55 1.66 -12.57
C LEU A 247 3.23 1.37 -11.86
N LEU A 248 2.70 0.17 -12.04
CA LEU A 248 1.40 -0.26 -11.52
C LEU A 248 1.57 -1.47 -10.63
N SER A 249 1.24 -1.37 -9.36
CA SER A 249 1.30 -2.45 -8.38
C SER A 249 0.04 -2.49 -7.51
N GLY A 250 -0.01 -3.43 -6.55
CA GLY A 250 -1.25 -3.74 -5.84
C GLY A 250 -2.07 -4.80 -6.59
N ILE A 251 -1.43 -5.55 -7.48
CA ILE A 251 -2.03 -6.53 -8.39
C ILE A 251 -1.63 -7.93 -7.94
N LEU A 252 -2.60 -8.82 -7.77
CA LEU A 252 -2.29 -10.23 -7.51
C LEU A 252 -1.66 -10.91 -8.74
N ALA A 253 -0.78 -11.87 -8.49
CA ALA A 253 -0.11 -12.61 -9.58
C ALA A 253 -1.09 -13.33 -10.52
N ILE A 254 -2.27 -13.69 -10.03
CA ILE A 254 -3.34 -14.29 -10.86
C ILE A 254 -4.07 -13.28 -11.75
N GLU A 255 -3.97 -11.99 -11.46
CA GLU A 255 -4.66 -10.90 -12.18
C GLU A 255 -3.72 -10.13 -13.11
N ILE A 256 -2.40 -10.30 -12.96
CA ILE A 256 -1.41 -9.43 -13.61
C ILE A 256 -1.52 -9.43 -15.13
N ASP A 257 -1.71 -10.59 -15.76
CA ASP A 257 -1.81 -10.69 -17.23
C ASP A 257 -3.01 -9.92 -17.77
N THR A 258 -4.14 -9.95 -17.06
CA THR A 258 -5.35 -9.22 -17.42
C THR A 258 -5.12 -7.71 -17.35
N ILE A 259 -4.56 -7.22 -16.23
CA ILE A 259 -4.27 -5.80 -16.03
C ILE A 259 -3.22 -5.32 -17.02
N HIS A 260 -2.12 -6.07 -17.18
CA HIS A 260 -1.04 -5.73 -18.11
C HIS A 260 -1.54 -5.58 -19.55
N THR A 261 -2.28 -6.58 -20.05
CA THR A 261 -2.86 -6.56 -21.40
C THR A 261 -3.81 -5.38 -21.60
N HIS A 262 -4.64 -5.09 -20.59
CA HIS A 262 -5.55 -3.93 -20.62
C HIS A 262 -4.79 -2.61 -20.81
N TYR A 263 -3.69 -2.41 -20.10
CA TYR A 263 -2.85 -1.22 -20.26
C TYR A 263 -2.10 -1.18 -21.58
N GLU A 264 -1.60 -2.32 -22.09
CA GLU A 264 -1.02 -2.39 -23.45
C GLU A 264 -2.01 -1.95 -24.52
N GLU A 265 -3.25 -2.44 -24.47
CA GLU A 265 -4.31 -2.07 -25.41
C GLU A 265 -4.64 -0.58 -25.31
N ALA A 266 -4.76 -0.05 -24.08
CA ALA A 266 -5.01 1.36 -23.86
C ALA A 266 -3.86 2.25 -24.39
N LEU A 267 -2.59 1.88 -24.16
CA LEU A 267 -1.43 2.59 -24.70
C LEU A 267 -1.40 2.56 -26.23
N LYS A 268 -1.67 1.40 -26.86
CA LYS A 268 -1.77 1.25 -28.31
C LYS A 268 -2.87 2.13 -28.89
N SER A 269 -4.06 2.18 -28.24
CA SER A 269 -5.18 3.01 -28.68
C SER A 269 -4.86 4.52 -28.64
N LEU A 270 -3.96 4.93 -27.76
CA LEU A 270 -3.46 6.30 -27.63
C LEU A 270 -2.21 6.57 -28.49
N ASN A 271 -1.84 5.65 -29.40
CA ASN A 271 -0.68 5.72 -30.29
C ASN A 271 0.66 5.94 -29.51
N LYS A 272 0.79 5.38 -28.32
CA LYS A 272 2.04 5.42 -27.56
C LYS A 272 2.89 4.20 -27.87
N ASN A 273 4.18 4.43 -28.16
CA ASN A 273 5.19 3.38 -28.24
C ASN A 273 5.73 3.09 -26.84
N PHE A 274 5.88 1.84 -26.50
CA PHE A 274 6.33 1.45 -25.17
C PHE A 274 7.09 0.12 -25.19
N VAL A 275 7.83 -0.11 -24.11
CA VAL A 275 8.37 -1.41 -23.72
C VAL A 275 7.76 -1.72 -22.35
N SER A 276 7.33 -2.95 -22.15
CA SER A 276 6.68 -3.38 -20.91
C SER A 276 7.38 -4.58 -20.28
N THR A 277 7.28 -4.68 -18.96
CA THR A 277 7.77 -5.81 -18.17
C THR A 277 6.82 -6.09 -17.00
N ILE A 278 6.80 -7.36 -16.58
CA ILE A 278 6.09 -7.80 -15.37
C ILE A 278 7.13 -8.38 -14.41
N ARG A 279 7.00 -8.06 -13.15
CA ARG A 279 7.74 -8.73 -12.06
C ARG A 279 6.79 -9.18 -10.99
N THR A 280 7.10 -10.31 -10.36
CA THR A 280 6.26 -10.90 -9.31
C THR A 280 7.11 -11.18 -8.07
N MET A 281 6.56 -10.91 -6.91
CA MET A 281 7.13 -11.21 -5.60
C MET A 281 6.05 -11.88 -4.75
N ASN A 282 6.19 -13.18 -4.49
CA ASN A 282 5.18 -14.01 -3.84
C ASN A 282 3.83 -13.97 -4.59
N GLU A 283 2.78 -13.49 -3.95
CA GLU A 283 1.42 -13.39 -4.51
C GLU A 283 1.16 -12.06 -5.23
N TRP A 284 2.13 -11.14 -5.26
CA TRP A 284 1.95 -9.78 -5.76
C TRP A 284 2.83 -9.47 -6.95
N SER A 285 2.33 -8.60 -7.82
CA SER A 285 3.02 -8.24 -9.06
C SER A 285 3.04 -6.74 -9.29
N ILE A 286 3.99 -6.34 -10.14
CA ILE A 286 4.08 -5.00 -10.73
C ILE A 286 4.09 -5.12 -12.25
N SER A 287 3.37 -4.21 -12.90
CA SER A 287 3.41 -3.98 -14.34
C SER A 287 4.13 -2.67 -14.62
N GLU A 288 5.15 -2.71 -15.44
CA GLU A 288 6.02 -1.57 -15.73
C GLU A 288 5.98 -1.26 -17.22
N PHE A 289 5.74 0.02 -17.56
CA PHE A 289 5.76 0.51 -18.93
C PHE A 289 6.75 1.65 -19.05
N LYS A 290 7.65 1.56 -20.02
CA LYS A 290 8.52 2.66 -20.44
C LYS A 290 8.00 3.20 -21.75
N ILE A 291 7.52 4.44 -21.73
CA ILE A 291 7.06 5.14 -22.93
C ILE A 291 8.28 5.70 -23.66
N ILE A 292 8.35 5.42 -24.94
CA ILE A 292 9.47 5.82 -25.81
C ILE A 292 8.98 6.72 -26.92
N THR A 293 9.84 7.60 -27.40
CA THR A 293 9.55 8.42 -28.61
C THR A 293 9.30 7.52 -29.81
N PRO A 294 8.40 7.92 -30.73
CA PRO A 294 8.20 7.24 -32.01
C PRO A 294 9.46 7.12 -32.83
#